data_9a5d5dc7bdf8452625be972f3237637a
#
_entry.id   9a5d5dc7bdf8452625be972f3237637a
#
_cell.length_a   1.000
_cell.length_b   1.000
_cell.length_c   1.000
_cell.angle_alpha   90.00
_cell.angle_beta   90.00
_cell.angle_gamma   90.00
#
_symmetry.space_group_name_H-M   'P 1'
#
loop_
_entity.id
_entity.type
_entity.pdbx_description
1 polymer ?
#
loop_
_entity_poly.entity_id
_entity_poly.type
_entity_poly.pdbx_seq_one_letter_code
_entity_poly.pdbx_strand_id
1 'polypeptide(L)'
;MKNKILVTGGTSHLAKSLKKYLPDAIYINGRADLDLTNYSDTLEYFKRESPDHVLHLASKVGGIKSNMENPFEYFYDNLLINTNVFRACKELGIKRLTSILSTCVYPADNVEYPITEDNIILGDPEKTNRGYAQSKRILAELTDLYNQKYEGEYNYIIPCNLFGMEGSYDPNKTHFLTSLIYKSAKALSNGDAELEMFGSGKVLRQFVTYDDFARILVYCIDNNITESFNYSPDYNLSLIEYGKIIEDITDGRIKVKFNGNGPDGIYRKDADNRRMKLLATNFEFSDLKESIKEVLDFYLENDNI
;
A
#
# COMPACT_ATOMS: atom_id res chain seq x y z
N MET A 1 -19.52 5.19 -22.98
CA MET A 1 -18.19 4.68 -23.41
C MET A 1 -17.47 4.21 -22.15
N LYS A 2 -16.78 3.07 -22.19
CA LYS A 2 -16.02 2.57 -21.05
C LYS A 2 -14.83 3.50 -20.81
N ASN A 3 -14.63 4.01 -19.59
CA ASN A 3 -13.52 4.93 -19.29
C ASN A 3 -12.19 4.24 -19.60
N LYS A 4 -11.31 4.91 -20.32
CA LYS A 4 -9.96 4.42 -20.61
C LYS A 4 -9.06 4.67 -19.39
N ILE A 5 -8.67 3.61 -18.72
CA ILE A 5 -7.90 3.66 -17.48
C ILE A 5 -6.44 3.37 -17.78
N LEU A 6 -5.53 4.22 -17.28
CA LEU A 6 -4.09 4.01 -17.29
C LEU A 6 -3.59 3.76 -15.87
N VAL A 7 -2.83 2.69 -15.68
CA VAL A 7 -2.28 2.29 -14.39
C VAL A 7 -0.76 2.37 -14.42
N THR A 8 -0.17 3.26 -13.63
CA THR A 8 1.28 3.29 -13.44
C THR A 8 1.71 2.25 -12.41
N GLY A 9 2.93 1.74 -12.48
CA GLY A 9 3.40 0.71 -11.53
C GLY A 9 2.78 -0.67 -11.75
N GLY A 10 2.53 -1.05 -13.01
CA GLY A 10 1.86 -2.28 -13.45
C GLY A 10 2.54 -3.60 -13.08
N THR A 11 3.77 -3.56 -12.53
CA THR A 11 4.48 -4.74 -11.99
C THR A 11 4.30 -4.95 -10.50
N SER A 12 3.66 -4.00 -9.78
CA SER A 12 3.45 -4.10 -8.33
C SER A 12 2.47 -5.23 -7.97
N HIS A 13 2.53 -5.71 -6.73
CA HIS A 13 1.59 -6.72 -6.22
C HIS A 13 0.14 -6.21 -6.29
N LEU A 14 -0.10 -4.96 -5.95
CA LEU A 14 -1.41 -4.34 -6.12
C LEU A 14 -1.89 -4.35 -7.58
N ALA A 15 -1.01 -4.03 -8.54
CA ALA A 15 -1.36 -4.07 -9.95
C ALA A 15 -1.68 -5.49 -10.44
N LYS A 16 -1.01 -6.52 -9.90
CA LYS A 16 -1.35 -7.93 -10.20
C LYS A 16 -2.76 -8.28 -9.75
N SER A 17 -3.17 -7.88 -8.54
CA SER A 17 -4.54 -8.05 -8.06
C SER A 17 -5.52 -7.21 -8.89
N LEU A 18 -5.17 -5.98 -9.22
CA LEU A 18 -6.02 -5.07 -9.98
C LEU A 18 -6.32 -5.58 -11.40
N LYS A 19 -5.37 -6.29 -12.04
CA LYS A 19 -5.56 -6.91 -13.38
C LYS A 19 -6.72 -7.90 -13.42
N LYS A 20 -7.10 -8.52 -12.29
CA LYS A 20 -8.27 -9.42 -12.22
C LYS A 20 -9.57 -8.65 -12.45
N TYR A 21 -9.64 -7.40 -12.03
CA TYR A 21 -10.85 -6.57 -12.06
C TYR A 21 -10.85 -5.55 -13.20
N LEU A 22 -9.66 -5.09 -13.62
CA LEU A 22 -9.47 -4.15 -14.72
C LEU A 22 -8.57 -4.74 -15.81
N PRO A 23 -8.95 -5.85 -16.45
CA PRO A 23 -8.11 -6.51 -17.46
C PRO A 23 -7.87 -5.66 -18.71
N ASP A 24 -8.79 -4.73 -19.02
CA ASP A 24 -8.73 -3.87 -20.20
C ASP A 24 -7.97 -2.55 -19.94
N ALA A 25 -7.48 -2.30 -18.71
CA ALA A 25 -6.71 -1.10 -18.41
C ALA A 25 -5.29 -1.18 -19.01
N ILE A 26 -4.72 -0.03 -19.32
CA ILE A 26 -3.35 0.08 -19.82
C ILE A 26 -2.40 0.09 -18.62
N TYR A 27 -1.48 -0.86 -18.55
CA TYR A 27 -0.51 -0.96 -17.46
C TYR A 27 0.90 -0.58 -17.92
N ILE A 28 1.51 0.40 -17.25
CA ILE A 28 2.93 0.74 -17.42
C ILE A 28 3.73 -0.20 -16.50
N ASN A 29 4.45 -1.17 -17.10
CA ASN A 29 5.14 -2.26 -16.38
C ASN A 29 6.60 -1.93 -16.04
N GLY A 30 6.82 -0.78 -15.44
CA GLY A 30 8.14 -0.34 -14.96
C GLY A 30 8.89 0.56 -15.94
N ARG A 31 10.16 0.84 -15.61
CA ARG A 31 11.00 1.78 -16.34
C ARG A 31 11.30 1.37 -17.79
N ALA A 32 11.24 0.07 -18.08
CA ALA A 32 11.44 -0.41 -19.45
C ALA A 32 10.32 0.02 -20.41
N ASP A 33 9.07 0.11 -19.89
CA ASP A 33 7.94 0.61 -20.68
C ASP A 33 7.93 2.15 -20.72
N LEU A 34 8.18 2.78 -19.56
CA LEU A 34 8.20 4.22 -19.39
C LEU A 34 8.94 4.62 -18.11
N ASP A 35 9.99 5.43 -18.23
CA ASP A 35 10.62 6.06 -17.08
C ASP A 35 9.86 7.33 -16.67
N LEU A 36 9.02 7.20 -15.63
CA LEU A 36 8.21 8.30 -15.09
C LEU A 36 9.05 9.43 -14.44
N THR A 37 10.37 9.24 -14.27
CA THR A 37 11.27 10.32 -13.85
C THR A 37 11.60 11.27 -15.00
N ASN A 38 11.35 10.87 -16.25
CA ASN A 38 11.46 11.70 -17.44
C ASN A 38 10.09 12.32 -17.79
N TYR A 39 9.98 13.63 -17.62
CA TYR A 39 8.72 14.32 -17.89
C TYR A 39 8.30 14.28 -19.37
N SER A 40 9.24 14.49 -20.29
CA SER A 40 8.93 14.53 -21.74
C SER A 40 8.32 13.21 -22.22
N ASP A 41 8.94 12.10 -21.82
CA ASP A 41 8.49 10.75 -22.18
C ASP A 41 7.13 10.44 -21.51
N THR A 42 6.94 10.88 -20.25
CA THR A 42 5.67 10.73 -19.52
C THR A 42 4.55 11.48 -20.24
N LEU A 43 4.77 12.74 -20.62
CA LEU A 43 3.78 13.55 -21.30
C LEU A 43 3.42 12.98 -22.68
N GLU A 44 4.42 12.56 -23.47
CA GLU A 44 4.21 11.99 -24.80
C GLU A 44 3.42 10.67 -24.70
N TYR A 45 3.78 9.80 -23.75
CA TYR A 45 3.07 8.54 -23.52
C TYR A 45 1.60 8.79 -23.15
N PHE A 46 1.33 9.67 -22.16
CA PHE A 46 -0.02 9.98 -21.73
C PHE A 46 -0.85 10.65 -22.83
N LYS A 47 -0.24 11.52 -23.65
CA LYS A 47 -0.88 12.12 -24.81
C LYS A 47 -1.28 11.07 -25.85
N ARG A 48 -0.40 10.11 -26.14
CA ARG A 48 -0.68 9.00 -27.07
C ARG A 48 -1.81 8.13 -26.59
N GLU A 49 -1.76 7.72 -25.31
CA GLU A 49 -2.78 6.86 -24.73
C GLU A 49 -4.10 7.57 -24.43
N SER A 50 -4.07 8.88 -24.19
CA SER A 50 -5.26 9.69 -23.92
C SER A 50 -6.23 9.03 -22.92
N PRO A 51 -5.80 8.74 -21.69
CA PRO A 51 -6.66 8.11 -20.69
C PRO A 51 -7.69 9.12 -20.13
N ASP A 52 -8.84 8.59 -19.72
CA ASP A 52 -9.85 9.36 -18.98
C ASP A 52 -9.53 9.40 -17.49
N HIS A 53 -8.88 8.35 -16.97
CA HIS A 53 -8.52 8.18 -15.56
C HIS A 53 -7.13 7.56 -15.42
N VAL A 54 -6.30 8.13 -14.56
CA VAL A 54 -4.99 7.58 -14.19
C VAL A 54 -5.03 7.05 -12.76
N LEU A 55 -4.74 5.75 -12.59
CA LEU A 55 -4.44 5.14 -11.29
C LEU A 55 -2.93 5.16 -11.08
N HIS A 56 -2.47 6.02 -10.18
CA HIS A 56 -1.04 6.23 -9.93
C HIS A 56 -0.54 5.36 -8.78
N LEU A 57 -0.07 4.13 -9.11
CA LEU A 57 0.50 3.18 -8.16
C LEU A 57 2.03 3.21 -8.13
N ALA A 58 2.66 3.79 -9.17
CA ALA A 58 4.11 3.80 -9.29
C ALA A 58 4.77 4.54 -8.13
N SER A 59 5.73 3.89 -7.51
CA SER A 59 6.56 4.47 -6.46
C SER A 59 7.82 3.62 -6.28
N LYS A 60 8.94 4.26 -5.94
CA LYS A 60 10.10 3.56 -5.42
C LYS A 60 9.83 3.20 -3.96
N VAL A 61 9.72 1.92 -3.67
CA VAL A 61 9.42 1.41 -2.32
C VAL A 61 10.53 0.49 -1.84
N GLY A 62 10.69 0.36 -0.52
CA GLY A 62 11.67 -0.52 0.10
C GLY A 62 11.45 -0.68 1.59
N GLY A 63 12.09 -1.67 2.19
CA GLY A 63 12.05 -1.89 3.63
C GLY A 63 12.75 -0.78 4.43
N ILE A 64 12.63 -0.83 5.75
CA ILE A 64 13.18 0.17 6.69
C ILE A 64 14.67 0.41 6.45
N LYS A 65 15.47 -0.67 6.35
CA LYS A 65 16.91 -0.56 6.15
C LYS A 65 17.26 0.22 4.87
N SER A 66 16.65 -0.14 3.75
CA SER A 66 16.88 0.53 2.47
C SER A 66 16.46 2.00 2.48
N ASN A 67 15.34 2.34 3.14
CA ASN A 67 14.91 3.74 3.32
C ASN A 67 15.89 4.55 4.17
N MET A 68 16.45 3.95 5.23
CA MET A 68 17.43 4.62 6.10
C MET A 68 18.78 4.85 5.40
N GLU A 69 19.19 3.91 4.55
CA GLU A 69 20.45 3.99 3.80
C GLU A 69 20.38 4.97 2.62
N ASN A 70 19.20 5.14 2.02
CA ASN A 70 19.00 5.91 0.78
C ASN A 70 17.83 6.93 0.89
N PRO A 71 17.74 7.76 1.94
CA PRO A 71 16.58 8.63 2.15
C PRO A 71 16.42 9.69 1.05
N PHE A 72 17.52 10.17 0.48
CA PHE A 72 17.51 11.15 -0.62
C PHE A 72 16.92 10.54 -1.90
N GLU A 73 17.34 9.35 -2.29
CA GLU A 73 16.89 8.67 -3.49
C GLU A 73 15.40 8.29 -3.39
N TYR A 74 14.93 7.90 -2.20
CA TYR A 74 13.51 7.65 -1.97
C TYR A 74 12.67 8.92 -2.05
N PHE A 75 13.19 10.04 -1.57
CA PHE A 75 12.52 11.32 -1.73
C PHE A 75 12.55 11.81 -3.16
N TYR A 76 13.74 11.91 -3.76
CA TYR A 76 13.95 12.56 -5.05
C TYR A 76 13.29 11.80 -6.21
N ASP A 77 13.52 10.48 -6.30
CA ASP A 77 12.92 9.67 -7.37
C ASP A 77 11.38 9.69 -7.29
N ASN A 78 10.82 9.53 -6.09
CA ASN A 78 9.37 9.58 -5.92
C ASN A 78 8.80 10.97 -6.17
N LEU A 79 9.51 12.03 -5.80
CA LEU A 79 9.09 13.40 -6.11
C LEU A 79 8.99 13.61 -7.63
N LEU A 80 10.00 13.18 -8.39
CA LEU A 80 9.98 13.26 -9.86
C LEU A 80 8.82 12.43 -10.45
N ILE A 81 8.68 11.16 -10.04
CA ILE A 81 7.59 10.29 -10.51
C ILE A 81 6.23 10.94 -10.26
N ASN A 82 5.97 11.36 -9.02
CA ASN A 82 4.69 11.93 -8.62
C ASN A 82 4.38 13.24 -9.36
N THR A 83 5.36 14.17 -9.41
CA THR A 83 5.17 15.47 -10.05
C THR A 83 5.03 15.37 -11.58
N ASN A 84 5.77 14.46 -12.23
CA ASN A 84 5.67 14.25 -13.68
C ASN A 84 4.32 13.67 -14.09
N VAL A 85 3.83 12.64 -13.36
CA VAL A 85 2.50 12.07 -13.59
C VAL A 85 1.42 13.12 -13.36
N PHE A 86 1.47 13.82 -12.24
CA PHE A 86 0.52 14.88 -11.89
C PHE A 86 0.50 16.00 -12.96
N ARG A 87 1.68 16.47 -13.35
CA ARG A 87 1.83 17.52 -14.36
C ARG A 87 1.31 17.08 -15.73
N ALA A 88 1.61 15.87 -16.17
CA ALA A 88 1.10 15.32 -17.41
C ALA A 88 -0.43 15.24 -17.41
N CYS A 89 -1.04 14.75 -16.33
CA CYS A 89 -2.49 14.73 -16.17
C CYS A 89 -3.10 16.13 -16.29
N LYS A 90 -2.52 17.09 -15.58
CA LYS A 90 -2.98 18.50 -15.62
C LYS A 90 -2.85 19.11 -17.00
N GLU A 91 -1.69 18.99 -17.66
CA GLU A 91 -1.45 19.61 -18.99
C GLU A 91 -2.31 19.01 -20.08
N LEU A 92 -2.64 17.73 -20.00
CA LEU A 92 -3.51 17.03 -20.96
C LEU A 92 -5.00 17.12 -20.63
N GLY A 93 -5.37 17.76 -19.52
CA GLY A 93 -6.76 17.86 -19.08
C GLY A 93 -7.39 16.52 -18.73
N ILE A 94 -6.59 15.57 -18.25
CA ILE A 94 -7.10 14.26 -17.78
C ILE A 94 -8.00 14.51 -16.56
N LYS A 95 -9.24 14.03 -16.62
CA LYS A 95 -10.28 14.39 -15.65
C LYS A 95 -10.02 13.83 -14.28
N ARG A 96 -9.46 12.60 -14.20
CA ARG A 96 -9.31 11.86 -12.95
C ARG A 96 -7.89 11.37 -12.75
N LEU A 97 -7.39 11.59 -11.54
CA LEU A 97 -6.13 11.03 -11.06
C LEU A 97 -6.36 10.49 -9.63
N THR A 98 -6.28 9.18 -9.46
CA THR A 98 -6.28 8.54 -8.14
C THR A 98 -4.88 8.11 -7.78
N SER A 99 -4.32 8.70 -6.74
CA SER A 99 -2.97 8.43 -6.25
C SER A 99 -2.98 7.55 -5.01
N ILE A 100 -2.02 6.62 -4.92
CA ILE A 100 -1.89 5.79 -3.72
C ILE A 100 -0.82 6.36 -2.81
N LEU A 101 -1.22 6.70 -1.59
CA LEU A 101 -0.31 7.10 -0.51
C LEU A 101 0.06 5.90 0.37
N SER A 102 0.30 6.14 1.65
CA SER A 102 0.57 5.15 2.70
C SER A 102 0.40 5.82 4.06
N THR A 103 0.02 5.09 5.09
CA THR A 103 0.00 5.60 6.48
C THR A 103 1.35 6.11 6.98
N CYS A 104 2.43 5.93 6.23
CA CYS A 104 3.73 6.57 6.48
C CYS A 104 3.70 8.11 6.37
N VAL A 105 2.67 8.69 5.71
CA VAL A 105 2.49 10.15 5.62
C VAL A 105 2.16 10.80 6.97
N TYR A 106 1.64 10.01 7.91
CA TYR A 106 1.21 10.54 9.20
C TYR A 106 2.38 10.89 10.12
N PRO A 107 2.17 11.84 11.06
CA PRO A 107 3.16 12.16 12.08
C PRO A 107 3.55 10.93 12.91
N ALA A 108 4.80 10.91 13.33
CA ALA A 108 5.32 9.86 14.20
C ALA A 108 4.86 10.02 15.66
N ASP A 109 4.67 11.26 16.08
CA ASP A 109 4.41 11.65 17.47
C ASP A 109 3.26 12.65 17.56
N ASN A 110 2.69 12.79 18.75
CA ASN A 110 1.67 13.79 19.10
C ASN A 110 0.40 13.73 18.23
N VAL A 111 -0.08 12.53 17.96
CA VAL A 111 -1.33 12.30 17.23
C VAL A 111 -2.33 11.55 18.07
N GLU A 112 -3.60 11.87 17.87
CA GLU A 112 -4.72 11.09 18.39
C GLU A 112 -5.00 9.90 17.48
N TYR A 113 -5.41 8.78 18.06
CA TYR A 113 -5.73 7.56 17.33
C TYR A 113 -7.23 7.22 17.46
N PRO A 114 -7.83 6.69 16.39
CA PRO A 114 -7.26 6.44 15.07
C PRO A 114 -6.98 7.75 14.31
N ILE A 115 -5.94 7.75 13.44
CA ILE A 115 -5.46 8.97 12.75
C ILE A 115 -6.37 9.31 11.58
N THR A 116 -6.86 10.56 11.51
CA THR A 116 -7.67 11.06 10.41
C THR A 116 -6.84 11.64 9.27
N GLU A 117 -7.45 11.81 8.09
CA GLU A 117 -6.79 12.36 6.90
C GLU A 117 -6.28 13.79 7.11
N ASP A 118 -6.91 14.55 7.98
CA ASP A 118 -6.52 15.94 8.29
C ASP A 118 -5.15 16.03 9.00
N ASN A 119 -4.62 14.90 9.48
CA ASN A 119 -3.32 14.84 10.14
C ASN A 119 -2.11 14.68 9.19
N ILE A 120 -2.30 14.59 7.87
CA ILE A 120 -1.21 14.31 6.91
C ILE A 120 -0.05 15.31 7.02
N ILE A 121 -0.36 16.59 7.15
CA ILE A 121 0.62 17.68 7.17
C ILE A 121 1.09 18.06 8.58
N LEU A 122 0.54 17.47 9.62
CA LEU A 122 0.90 17.78 10.99
C LEU A 122 2.16 17.03 11.43
N GLY A 123 3.11 17.73 12.04
CA GLY A 123 4.33 17.13 12.59
C GLY A 123 5.23 16.39 11.57
N ASP A 124 6.30 15.80 12.06
CA ASP A 124 7.25 15.04 11.23
C ASP A 124 6.82 13.57 11.05
N PRO A 125 6.98 12.99 9.86
CA PRO A 125 6.78 11.56 9.68
C PRO A 125 7.91 10.76 10.35
N GLU A 126 7.73 9.45 10.44
CA GLU A 126 8.73 8.55 11.01
C GLU A 126 10.09 8.68 10.31
N LYS A 127 11.15 8.84 11.11
CA LYS A 127 12.52 9.09 10.60
C LYS A 127 13.04 7.99 9.69
N THR A 128 12.65 6.74 9.94
CA THR A 128 13.13 5.57 9.20
C THR A 128 12.67 5.53 7.74
N ASN A 129 11.60 6.25 7.40
CA ASN A 129 11.07 6.33 6.03
C ASN A 129 10.73 7.77 5.60
N ARG A 130 11.38 8.75 6.23
CA ARG A 130 11.08 10.18 6.02
C ARG A 130 11.10 10.60 4.56
N GLY A 131 12.08 10.15 3.77
CA GLY A 131 12.20 10.52 2.36
C GLY A 131 10.97 10.09 1.55
N TYR A 132 10.58 8.83 1.68
CA TYR A 132 9.37 8.31 1.06
C TYR A 132 8.10 9.04 1.54
N ALA A 133 7.93 9.16 2.85
CA ALA A 133 6.76 9.78 3.44
C ALA A 133 6.57 11.24 2.98
N GLN A 134 7.64 12.03 2.94
CA GLN A 134 7.57 13.42 2.47
C GLN A 134 7.20 13.51 0.98
N SER A 135 7.71 12.61 0.13
CA SER A 135 7.31 12.60 -1.29
C SER A 135 5.80 12.32 -1.47
N LYS A 136 5.22 11.48 -0.61
CA LYS A 136 3.78 11.20 -0.61
C LYS A 136 2.95 12.34 -0.02
N ARG A 137 3.44 13.05 1.01
CA ARG A 137 2.80 14.28 1.53
C ARG A 137 2.70 15.36 0.46
N ILE A 138 3.79 15.58 -0.31
CA ILE A 138 3.78 16.56 -1.41
C ILE A 138 2.73 16.16 -2.46
N LEU A 139 2.55 14.88 -2.75
CA LEU A 139 1.52 14.43 -3.69
C LEU A 139 0.09 14.70 -3.16
N ALA A 140 -0.15 14.52 -1.86
CA ALA A 140 -1.42 14.90 -1.23
C ALA A 140 -1.68 16.40 -1.36
N GLU A 141 -0.71 17.22 -0.97
CA GLU A 141 -0.79 18.70 -1.04
C GLU A 141 -1.03 19.19 -2.48
N LEU A 142 -0.32 18.62 -3.47
CA LEU A 142 -0.55 18.94 -4.88
C LEU A 142 -1.99 18.64 -5.30
N THR A 143 -2.55 17.53 -4.83
CA THR A 143 -3.92 17.11 -5.13
C THR A 143 -4.93 18.08 -4.53
N ASP A 144 -4.78 18.42 -3.26
CA ASP A 144 -5.69 19.30 -2.53
C ASP A 144 -5.67 20.74 -3.10
N LEU A 145 -4.48 21.29 -3.35
CA LEU A 145 -4.32 22.60 -3.98
C LEU A 145 -4.87 22.66 -5.42
N TYR A 146 -4.71 21.56 -6.18
CA TYR A 146 -5.28 21.49 -7.53
C TYR A 146 -6.79 21.50 -7.51
N ASN A 147 -7.40 20.65 -6.67
CA ASN A 147 -8.85 20.56 -6.55
C ASN A 147 -9.46 21.89 -6.06
N GLN A 148 -8.82 22.53 -5.07
CA GLN A 148 -9.25 23.83 -4.57
C GLN A 148 -9.28 24.90 -5.66
N LYS A 149 -8.29 24.87 -6.58
CA LYS A 149 -8.16 25.90 -7.62
C LYS A 149 -8.98 25.62 -8.87
N TYR A 150 -9.06 24.35 -9.29
CA TYR A 150 -9.57 23.95 -10.60
C TYR A 150 -10.87 23.14 -10.52
N GLU A 151 -11.44 22.96 -9.32
CA GLU A 151 -12.62 22.09 -9.10
C GLU A 151 -12.41 20.69 -9.71
N GLY A 152 -11.17 20.17 -9.55
CA GLY A 152 -10.75 18.90 -10.15
C GLY A 152 -11.27 17.68 -9.43
N GLU A 153 -11.22 16.53 -10.11
CA GLU A 153 -11.60 15.23 -9.54
C GLU A 153 -10.35 14.37 -9.27
N TYR A 154 -9.29 14.98 -8.72
CA TYR A 154 -8.09 14.24 -8.31
C TYR A 154 -8.21 13.84 -6.86
N ASN A 155 -7.82 12.61 -6.52
CA ASN A 155 -7.87 12.14 -5.15
C ASN A 155 -6.68 11.25 -4.81
N TYR A 156 -6.55 10.96 -3.53
CA TYR A 156 -5.61 9.98 -3.03
C TYR A 156 -6.28 9.03 -2.02
N ILE A 157 -5.83 7.78 -2.01
CA ILE A 157 -6.26 6.80 -1.03
C ILE A 157 -5.04 6.41 -0.18
N ILE A 158 -5.24 6.34 1.14
CA ILE A 158 -4.19 6.07 2.12
C ILE A 158 -4.41 4.68 2.72
N PRO A 159 -3.85 3.62 2.12
CA PRO A 159 -3.99 2.29 2.67
C PRO A 159 -3.17 2.12 3.96
N CYS A 160 -3.67 1.29 4.87
CA CYS A 160 -2.87 0.67 5.91
C CYS A 160 -1.87 -0.33 5.29
N ASN A 161 -1.27 -1.22 6.08
CA ASN A 161 -0.32 -2.18 5.51
C ASN A 161 -1.05 -3.19 4.61
N LEU A 162 -0.45 -3.47 3.45
CA LEU A 162 -0.97 -4.44 2.50
C LEU A 162 -0.20 -5.77 2.62
N PHE A 163 -0.91 -6.89 2.41
CA PHE A 163 -0.32 -8.22 2.33
C PHE A 163 -1.03 -9.07 1.27
N GLY A 164 -0.44 -10.20 0.88
CA GLY A 164 -1.06 -11.11 -0.08
C GLY A 164 -0.07 -12.06 -0.73
N MET A 165 -0.52 -12.74 -1.77
CA MET A 165 0.28 -13.68 -2.55
C MET A 165 1.31 -12.93 -3.38
N GLU A 166 2.52 -12.85 -2.88
CA GLU A 166 3.66 -12.22 -3.54
C GLU A 166 4.52 -13.32 -4.15
N GLY A 167 4.84 -13.24 -5.43
CA GLY A 167 5.51 -14.34 -6.13
C GLY A 167 6.85 -14.77 -5.52
N SER A 168 7.69 -13.84 -5.03
CA SER A 168 8.95 -14.16 -4.35
C SER A 168 9.08 -13.39 -3.05
N TYR A 169 9.50 -14.06 -2.00
CA TYR A 169 9.82 -13.43 -0.72
C TYR A 169 11.17 -12.73 -0.78
N ASP A 170 11.19 -11.44 -0.44
CA ASP A 170 12.42 -10.67 -0.24
C ASP A 170 12.39 -10.06 1.18
N PRO A 171 13.23 -10.57 2.11
CA PRO A 171 13.22 -10.13 3.50
C PRO A 171 13.52 -8.62 3.67
N ASN A 172 14.14 -7.99 2.67
CA ASN A 172 14.45 -6.56 2.70
C ASN A 172 13.30 -5.66 2.26
N LYS A 173 12.27 -6.22 1.61
CA LYS A 173 11.14 -5.48 1.05
C LYS A 173 9.80 -5.84 1.68
N THR A 174 9.73 -7.01 2.34
CA THR A 174 8.49 -7.60 2.80
C THR A 174 8.04 -7.03 4.15
N HIS A 175 6.75 -6.72 4.28
CA HIS A 175 6.14 -6.30 5.54
C HIS A 175 6.01 -7.46 6.54
N PHE A 176 5.81 -7.11 7.82
CA PHE A 176 5.77 -8.07 8.91
C PHE A 176 4.82 -9.26 8.65
N LEU A 177 3.56 -9.04 8.28
CA LEU A 177 2.57 -10.11 8.14
C LEU A 177 2.95 -11.09 7.04
N THR A 178 3.34 -10.61 5.86
CA THR A 178 3.82 -11.48 4.78
C THR A 178 5.08 -12.24 5.21
N SER A 179 6.00 -11.59 5.95
CA SER A 179 7.18 -12.26 6.49
C SER A 179 6.82 -13.35 7.51
N LEU A 180 5.84 -13.10 8.38
CA LEU A 180 5.35 -14.08 9.35
C LEU A 180 4.75 -15.30 8.63
N ILE A 181 3.87 -15.06 7.65
CA ILE A 181 3.21 -16.14 6.90
C ILE A 181 4.25 -16.99 6.14
N TYR A 182 5.16 -16.34 5.39
CA TYR A 182 6.22 -17.03 4.65
C TYR A 182 7.11 -17.89 5.56
N LYS A 183 7.58 -17.33 6.68
CA LYS A 183 8.41 -18.05 7.65
C LYS A 183 7.64 -19.21 8.29
N SER A 184 6.34 -19.05 8.51
CA SER A 184 5.49 -20.13 9.04
C SER A 184 5.35 -21.26 8.02
N ALA A 185 5.14 -20.95 6.72
CA ALA A 185 5.13 -21.95 5.67
C ALA A 185 6.44 -22.73 5.61
N LYS A 186 7.57 -22.01 5.67
CA LYS A 186 8.90 -22.63 5.65
C LYS A 186 9.15 -23.52 6.88
N ALA A 187 8.79 -23.06 8.08
CA ALA A 187 8.92 -23.84 9.29
C ALA A 187 8.06 -25.13 9.23
N LEU A 188 6.82 -25.04 8.75
CA LEU A 188 5.96 -26.22 8.52
C LEU A 188 6.57 -27.19 7.52
N SER A 189 7.13 -26.73 6.41
CA SER A 189 7.78 -27.56 5.39
C SER A 189 9.03 -28.27 5.94
N ASN A 190 9.74 -27.62 6.87
CA ASN A 190 10.91 -28.19 7.55
C ASN A 190 10.53 -29.16 8.68
N GLY A 191 9.26 -29.20 9.11
CA GLY A 191 8.81 -29.96 10.29
C GLY A 191 9.12 -29.28 11.62
N ASP A 192 9.41 -27.97 11.62
CA ASP A 192 9.66 -27.19 12.84
C ASP A 192 8.34 -26.94 13.59
N ALA A 193 8.37 -27.03 14.91
CA ALA A 193 7.20 -26.76 15.74
C ALA A 193 7.16 -25.35 16.32
N GLU A 194 8.24 -24.58 16.17
CA GLU A 194 8.37 -23.22 16.71
C GLU A 194 8.95 -22.28 15.67
N LEU A 195 8.42 -21.04 15.64
CA LEU A 195 8.91 -19.94 14.84
C LEU A 195 9.26 -18.77 15.75
N GLU A 196 10.52 -18.33 15.71
CA GLU A 196 10.95 -17.13 16.43
C GLU A 196 10.87 -15.88 15.54
N MET A 197 10.23 -14.83 16.06
CA MET A 197 10.11 -13.50 15.46
C MET A 197 10.81 -12.44 16.31
N PHE A 198 11.40 -11.45 15.67
CA PHE A 198 12.05 -10.33 16.36
C PHE A 198 11.03 -9.34 16.92
N GLY A 199 11.46 -8.58 17.95
CA GLY A 199 10.68 -7.54 18.61
C GLY A 199 9.85 -8.07 19.77
N SER A 200 9.12 -7.15 20.45
CA SER A 200 8.24 -7.51 21.57
C SER A 200 6.92 -8.14 21.12
N GLY A 201 6.54 -7.96 19.86
CA GLY A 201 5.25 -8.37 19.33
C GLY A 201 4.05 -7.54 19.82
N LYS A 202 4.27 -6.51 20.63
CA LYS A 202 3.19 -5.71 21.27
C LYS A 202 2.66 -4.56 20.40
N VAL A 203 3.40 -4.17 19.36
CA VAL A 203 2.98 -3.07 18.48
C VAL A 203 1.72 -3.44 17.71
N LEU A 204 0.85 -2.44 17.51
CA LEU A 204 -0.44 -2.62 16.86
C LEU A 204 -0.35 -2.25 15.38
N ARG A 205 -0.93 -3.09 14.52
CA ARG A 205 -0.96 -2.84 13.06
C ARG A 205 -2.31 -3.26 12.47
N GLN A 206 -2.70 -2.53 11.44
CA GLN A 206 -3.78 -2.91 10.53
C GLN A 206 -3.18 -3.50 9.26
N PHE A 207 -3.74 -4.60 8.77
CA PHE A 207 -3.36 -5.22 7.50
C PHE A 207 -4.61 -5.54 6.69
N VAL A 208 -4.56 -5.32 5.37
CA VAL A 208 -5.58 -5.71 4.41
C VAL A 208 -4.93 -6.37 3.20
N THR A 209 -5.67 -7.17 2.46
CA THR A 209 -5.14 -7.84 1.28
C THR A 209 -4.93 -6.87 0.11
N TYR A 210 -3.99 -7.18 -0.79
CA TYR A 210 -3.88 -6.49 -2.08
C TYR A 210 -5.16 -6.64 -2.90
N ASP A 211 -5.87 -7.75 -2.75
CA ASP A 211 -7.12 -8.02 -3.45
C ASP A 211 -8.25 -7.11 -2.96
N ASP A 212 -8.43 -6.97 -1.66
CA ASP A 212 -9.39 -6.01 -1.08
C ASP A 212 -9.09 -4.58 -1.52
N PHE A 213 -7.80 -4.21 -1.56
CA PHE A 213 -7.43 -2.87 -1.99
C PHE A 213 -7.65 -2.67 -3.50
N ALA A 214 -7.49 -3.71 -4.32
CA ALA A 214 -7.89 -3.65 -5.72
C ALA A 214 -9.41 -3.51 -5.88
N ARG A 215 -10.20 -4.24 -5.08
CA ARG A 215 -11.68 -4.16 -5.10
C ARG A 215 -12.19 -2.77 -4.73
N ILE A 216 -11.63 -2.13 -3.69
CA ILE A 216 -12.05 -0.76 -3.32
C ILE A 216 -11.68 0.27 -4.41
N LEU A 217 -10.54 0.13 -5.07
CA LEU A 217 -10.18 1.00 -6.19
C LEU A 217 -11.20 0.89 -7.34
N VAL A 218 -11.61 -0.33 -7.68
CA VAL A 218 -12.63 -0.56 -8.69
C VAL A 218 -13.99 -0.03 -8.24
N TYR A 219 -14.36 -0.26 -6.99
CA TYR A 219 -15.58 0.29 -6.40
C TYR A 219 -15.62 1.83 -6.51
N CYS A 220 -14.51 2.51 -6.23
CA CYS A 220 -14.41 3.96 -6.38
C CYS A 220 -14.60 4.41 -7.84
N ILE A 221 -14.04 3.66 -8.80
CA ILE A 221 -14.21 3.95 -10.23
C ILE A 221 -15.67 3.81 -10.63
N ASP A 222 -16.31 2.69 -10.28
CA ASP A 222 -17.67 2.35 -10.67
C ASP A 222 -18.73 3.27 -10.03
N ASN A 223 -18.47 3.76 -8.82
CA ASN A 223 -19.36 4.64 -8.06
C ASN A 223 -18.97 6.13 -8.14
N ASN A 224 -18.01 6.49 -9.00
CA ASN A 224 -17.55 7.86 -9.18
C ASN A 224 -17.11 8.55 -7.87
N ILE A 225 -16.43 7.83 -6.97
CA ILE A 225 -15.88 8.40 -5.74
C ILE A 225 -14.61 9.17 -6.08
N THR A 226 -14.61 10.46 -5.76
CA THR A 226 -13.52 11.41 -6.04
C THR A 226 -12.92 12.03 -4.78
N GLU A 227 -13.40 11.62 -3.62
CA GLU A 227 -12.88 12.05 -2.33
C GLU A 227 -11.67 11.23 -1.92
N SER A 228 -10.78 11.87 -1.16
CA SER A 228 -9.62 11.22 -0.55
C SER A 228 -9.98 10.62 0.82
N PHE A 229 -9.50 9.43 1.12
CA PHE A 229 -9.81 8.75 2.38
C PHE A 229 -8.73 7.75 2.82
N ASN A 230 -8.74 7.44 4.12
CA ASN A 230 -8.00 6.33 4.69
C ASN A 230 -8.68 5.00 4.34
N TYR A 231 -7.88 4.02 3.91
CA TYR A 231 -8.34 2.66 3.67
C TYR A 231 -7.78 1.71 4.71
N SER A 232 -8.61 1.33 5.66
CA SER A 232 -8.23 0.45 6.79
C SER A 232 -9.44 -0.29 7.35
N PRO A 233 -9.24 -1.50 7.94
CA PRO A 233 -10.28 -2.25 8.61
C PRO A 233 -10.56 -1.67 10.00
N ASP A 234 -11.59 -2.18 10.68
CA ASP A 234 -11.93 -1.78 12.05
C ASP A 234 -10.99 -2.34 13.11
N TYR A 235 -10.37 -3.47 12.83
CA TYR A 235 -9.45 -4.10 13.76
C TYR A 235 -8.06 -3.45 13.71
N ASN A 236 -7.38 -3.46 14.86
CA ASN A 236 -5.99 -3.05 15.00
C ASN A 236 -5.32 -4.02 15.97
N LEU A 237 -4.67 -5.05 15.44
CA LEU A 237 -4.16 -6.17 16.20
C LEU A 237 -2.66 -6.01 16.51
N SER A 238 -2.24 -6.56 17.64
CA SER A 238 -0.82 -6.72 17.96
C SER A 238 -0.17 -7.80 17.08
N LEU A 239 1.13 -7.71 16.92
CA LEU A 239 1.87 -8.74 16.15
C LEU A 239 1.77 -10.12 16.83
N ILE A 240 1.60 -10.17 18.16
CA ILE A 240 1.31 -11.40 18.92
C ILE A 240 -0.03 -12.00 18.48
N GLU A 241 -1.07 -11.17 18.30
CA GLU A 241 -2.39 -11.65 17.84
C GLU A 241 -2.33 -12.19 16.42
N TYR A 242 -1.55 -11.60 15.52
CA TYR A 242 -1.28 -12.20 14.21
C TYR A 242 -0.55 -13.55 14.32
N GLY A 243 0.39 -13.69 15.26
CA GLY A 243 1.04 -14.95 15.57
C GLY A 243 0.03 -16.02 16.02
N LYS A 244 -0.94 -15.65 16.88
CA LYS A 244 -2.02 -16.56 17.31
C LYS A 244 -2.94 -16.98 16.17
N ILE A 245 -3.22 -16.08 15.21
CA ILE A 245 -3.96 -16.48 14.00
C ILE A 245 -3.20 -17.56 13.23
N ILE A 246 -1.88 -17.43 13.07
CA ILE A 246 -1.05 -18.48 12.45
C ILE A 246 -1.14 -19.80 13.26
N GLU A 247 -1.03 -19.74 14.58
CA GLU A 247 -1.17 -20.94 15.42
C GLU A 247 -2.52 -21.62 15.22
N ASP A 248 -3.60 -20.84 15.15
CA ASP A 248 -4.96 -21.34 14.95
C ASP A 248 -5.15 -22.00 13.60
N ILE A 249 -4.75 -21.34 12.50
CA ILE A 249 -4.96 -21.87 11.13
C ILE A 249 -4.05 -23.06 10.82
N THR A 250 -3.02 -23.29 11.64
CA THR A 250 -2.12 -24.44 11.52
C THR A 250 -2.45 -25.53 12.52
N ASP A 251 -3.61 -25.48 13.21
CA ASP A 251 -4.02 -26.42 14.25
C ASP A 251 -2.94 -26.63 15.34
N GLY A 252 -2.23 -25.56 15.68
CA GLY A 252 -1.16 -25.55 16.67
C GLY A 252 0.13 -26.26 16.25
N ARG A 253 0.28 -26.64 14.98
CA ARG A 253 1.52 -27.27 14.46
C ARG A 253 2.74 -26.33 14.55
N ILE A 254 2.52 -25.02 14.49
CA ILE A 254 3.54 -23.99 14.68
C ILE A 254 3.17 -23.15 15.91
N LYS A 255 4.17 -22.85 16.76
CA LYS A 255 4.09 -21.86 17.83
C LYS A 255 4.93 -20.64 17.48
N VAL A 256 4.31 -19.45 17.48
CA VAL A 256 4.99 -18.19 17.17
C VAL A 256 5.45 -17.53 18.46
N LYS A 257 6.76 -17.33 18.60
CA LYS A 257 7.38 -16.69 19.76
C LYS A 257 8.06 -15.38 19.36
N PHE A 258 7.95 -14.38 20.21
CA PHE A 258 8.66 -13.11 20.05
C PHE A 258 9.80 -13.05 21.06
N ASN A 259 11.02 -12.76 20.58
CA ASN A 259 12.23 -12.83 21.43
C ASN A 259 12.54 -11.53 22.20
N GLY A 260 11.77 -10.47 21.98
CA GLY A 260 11.97 -9.18 22.63
C GLY A 260 13.18 -8.38 22.13
N ASN A 261 13.92 -8.88 21.15
CA ASN A 261 15.12 -8.23 20.62
C ASN A 261 14.79 -7.31 19.45
N GLY A 262 15.49 -6.18 19.36
CA GLY A 262 15.33 -5.21 18.26
C GLY A 262 14.31 -4.12 18.55
N PRO A 263 14.25 -3.09 17.68
CA PRO A 263 13.32 -1.99 17.83
C PRO A 263 11.91 -2.39 17.40
N ASP A 264 10.92 -2.03 18.20
CA ASP A 264 9.50 -2.26 17.88
C ASP A 264 8.93 -1.24 16.85
N GLY A 265 9.61 -0.10 16.68
CA GLY A 265 9.07 1.03 15.90
C GLY A 265 7.94 1.75 16.64
N ILE A 266 7.11 2.49 15.90
CA ILE A 266 5.96 3.21 16.47
C ILE A 266 4.95 2.19 17.00
N TYR A 267 4.50 2.38 18.25
CA TYR A 267 3.60 1.45 18.93
C TYR A 267 2.27 1.25 18.19
N ARG A 268 1.66 2.34 17.69
CA ARG A 268 0.35 2.32 17.06
C ARG A 268 0.34 3.18 15.78
N LYS A 269 -0.34 2.73 14.72
CA LYS A 269 -0.43 3.41 13.41
C LYS A 269 -1.79 3.23 12.74
N ASP A 270 -2.85 3.01 13.51
CA ASP A 270 -4.17 2.79 12.92
C ASP A 270 -4.77 4.08 12.36
N ALA A 271 -5.33 3.95 11.19
CA ALA A 271 -6.01 5.03 10.48
C ALA A 271 -7.54 4.95 10.68
N ASP A 272 -8.16 6.10 10.75
CA ASP A 272 -9.60 6.25 10.86
C ASP A 272 -10.27 5.92 9.51
N ASN A 273 -11.24 5.02 9.50
CA ASN A 273 -11.93 4.57 8.28
C ASN A 273 -13.36 5.12 8.14
N ARG A 274 -13.77 6.06 8.97
CA ARG A 274 -15.14 6.60 8.95
C ARG A 274 -15.49 7.23 7.61
N ARG A 275 -14.56 7.98 7.00
CA ARG A 275 -14.76 8.60 5.68
C ARG A 275 -14.95 7.53 4.61
N MET A 276 -14.13 6.51 4.58
CA MET A 276 -14.28 5.36 3.68
C MET A 276 -15.66 4.71 3.81
N LYS A 277 -16.12 4.44 5.04
CA LYS A 277 -17.43 3.81 5.29
C LYS A 277 -18.61 4.66 4.82
N LEU A 278 -18.51 5.97 4.89
CA LEU A 278 -19.54 6.88 4.37
C LEU A 278 -19.58 6.87 2.84
N LEU A 279 -18.43 6.75 2.19
CA LEU A 279 -18.29 6.76 0.72
C LEU A 279 -18.56 5.39 0.09
N ALA A 280 -18.16 4.33 0.77
CA ALA A 280 -18.24 2.95 0.28
C ALA A 280 -19.09 2.07 1.21
N THR A 281 -20.37 2.43 1.37
CA THR A 281 -21.29 1.83 2.34
C THR A 281 -21.54 0.33 2.15
N ASN A 282 -21.39 -0.18 0.95
CA ASN A 282 -21.58 -1.59 0.60
C ASN A 282 -20.26 -2.35 0.40
N PHE A 283 -19.13 -1.74 0.78
CA PHE A 283 -17.84 -2.41 0.66
C PHE A 283 -17.57 -3.24 1.92
N GLU A 284 -17.24 -4.52 1.69
CA GLU A 284 -16.89 -5.45 2.75
C GLU A 284 -15.46 -5.96 2.56
N PHE A 285 -14.70 -5.97 3.65
CA PHE A 285 -13.37 -6.60 3.68
C PHE A 285 -13.51 -8.12 3.68
N SER A 286 -12.54 -8.79 3.06
CA SER A 286 -12.38 -10.24 3.21
C SER A 286 -12.11 -10.62 4.67
N ASP A 287 -12.49 -11.84 5.06
CA ASP A 287 -12.14 -12.33 6.39
C ASP A 287 -10.61 -12.44 6.55
N LEU A 288 -10.10 -11.86 7.62
CA LEU A 288 -8.66 -11.78 7.87
C LEU A 288 -8.02 -13.16 8.04
N LYS A 289 -8.67 -14.06 8.79
CA LYS A 289 -8.14 -15.40 9.09
C LYS A 289 -8.10 -16.25 7.83
N GLU A 290 -9.16 -16.22 7.04
CA GLU A 290 -9.22 -16.90 5.73
C GLU A 290 -8.18 -16.33 4.76
N SER A 291 -8.04 -15.01 4.69
CA SER A 291 -7.04 -14.37 3.83
C SER A 291 -5.60 -14.74 4.21
N ILE A 292 -5.30 -14.82 5.52
CA ILE A 292 -3.98 -15.28 5.99
C ILE A 292 -3.76 -16.73 5.62
N LYS A 293 -4.81 -17.58 5.75
CA LYS A 293 -4.75 -19.00 5.38
C LYS A 293 -4.49 -19.19 3.90
N GLU A 294 -5.20 -18.48 3.04
CA GLU A 294 -4.99 -18.52 1.57
C GLU A 294 -3.54 -18.19 1.19
N VAL A 295 -2.96 -17.15 1.82
CA VAL A 295 -1.57 -16.77 1.57
C VAL A 295 -0.58 -17.82 2.11
N LEU A 296 -0.88 -18.45 3.25
CA LEU A 296 -0.08 -19.56 3.80
C LEU A 296 -0.10 -20.76 2.86
N ASP A 297 -1.29 -21.18 2.43
CA ASP A 297 -1.49 -22.30 1.49
C ASP A 297 -0.76 -22.05 0.17
N PHE A 298 -0.84 -20.81 -0.36
CA PHE A 298 -0.07 -20.39 -1.54
C PHE A 298 1.43 -20.62 -1.39
N TYR A 299 2.03 -20.27 -0.24
CA TYR A 299 3.46 -20.49 -0.01
C TYR A 299 3.79 -21.97 0.22
N LEU A 300 2.88 -22.76 0.79
CA LEU A 300 3.09 -24.21 0.98
C LEU A 300 3.00 -25.00 -0.36
N GLU A 301 2.16 -24.56 -1.30
CA GLU A 301 1.98 -25.20 -2.60
C GLU A 301 3.07 -24.84 -3.62
N ASN A 302 3.70 -23.67 -3.47
CA ASN A 302 4.74 -23.20 -4.39
C ASN A 302 6.12 -23.45 -3.78
N ASP A 303 6.73 -24.61 -4.12
CA ASP A 303 8.03 -25.11 -3.67
C ASP A 303 9.26 -24.19 -3.88
N ASN A 304 9.08 -22.92 -4.16
CA ASN A 304 10.13 -21.89 -4.24
C ASN A 304 10.35 -21.18 -2.90
N ILE A 305 10.13 -21.90 -1.80
CA ILE A 305 10.39 -21.46 -0.43
C ILE A 305 11.85 -21.66 -0.05
#